data_68a1144ada2ce640976c3ec862e9d436
#
_entry.id   68a1144ada2ce640976c3ec862e9d436
#
_cell.length_a   1.000
_cell.length_b   1.000
_cell.length_c   1.000
_cell.angle_alpha   90.00
_cell.angle_beta   90.00
_cell.angle_gamma   90.00
#
_symmetry.space_group_name_H-M   'P 1'
#
loop_
_entity.id
_entity.type
_entity.pdbx_description
1 polymer ?
#
loop_
_entity_poly.entity_id
_entity_poly.type
_entity_poly.pdbx_seq_one_letter_code
_entity_poly.pdbx_strand_id
1 'polypeptide(L)' 'MNILIVGCGKVGSMLASELDRMGHDVAVLDREEAHFALLDSDFSGYTISGVPIDQDVL' A
#
# COMPACT_ATOMS: atom_id res chain seq x y z
N MET A 1 -12.85 7.04 -3.46
CA MET A 1 -12.94 6.21 -2.24
C MET A 1 -11.56 6.08 -1.62
N ASN A 2 -11.48 6.13 -0.32
CA ASN A 2 -10.20 6.00 0.39
C ASN A 2 -9.97 4.55 0.75
N ILE A 3 -8.87 3.98 0.28
CA ILE A 3 -8.58 2.57 0.45
C ILE A 3 -7.22 2.40 1.11
N LEU A 4 -7.16 1.58 2.15
CA LEU A 4 -5.91 1.24 2.79
C LEU A 4 -5.61 -0.23 2.55
N ILE A 5 -4.44 -0.49 1.99
CA ILE A 5 -3.98 -1.86 1.75
C ILE A 5 -2.85 -2.16 2.73
N VAL A 6 -3.04 -3.16 3.56
CA VAL A 6 -2.03 -3.58 4.50
C VAL A 6 -1.32 -4.80 3.94
N GLY A 7 -0.03 -4.65 3.71
CA GLY A 7 0.75 -5.70 3.06
C GLY A 7 0.78 -5.53 1.57
N CYS A 8 1.88 -4.98 1.04
CA CYS A 8 1.98 -4.72 -0.39
C CYS A 8 2.19 -6.00 -1.19
N GLY A 9 3.32 -6.65 -1.02
CA GLY A 9 3.60 -7.88 -1.73
C GLY A 9 3.21 -7.85 -3.21
N LYS A 10 3.22 -9.00 -3.84
CA LYS A 10 2.90 -9.09 -5.26
C LYS A 10 1.42 -8.82 -5.53
N VAL A 11 0.55 -9.47 -4.76
CA VAL A 11 -0.89 -9.32 -4.96
C VAL A 11 -1.35 -7.93 -4.52
N GLY A 12 -0.85 -7.48 -3.36
CA GLY A 12 -1.21 -6.16 -2.84
C GLY A 12 -0.80 -5.03 -3.77
N SER A 13 0.40 -5.14 -4.36
CA SER A 13 0.87 -4.10 -5.27
C SER A 13 0.04 -4.05 -6.54
N MET A 14 -0.37 -5.20 -7.05
CA MET A 14 -1.22 -5.25 -8.25
C MET A 14 -2.57 -4.62 -7.96
N LEU A 15 -3.14 -4.95 -6.81
CA LEU A 15 -4.43 -4.40 -6.42
C LEU A 15 -4.35 -2.89 -6.20
N ALA A 16 -3.30 -2.44 -5.52
CA ALA A 16 -3.12 -1.02 -5.26
C ALA A 16 -2.98 -0.24 -6.56
N SER A 17 -2.18 -0.74 -7.50
CA SER A 17 -1.99 -0.07 -8.77
C SER A 17 -3.29 0.01 -9.56
N GLU A 18 -4.05 -1.06 -9.54
CA GLU A 18 -5.33 -1.11 -10.24
C GLU A 18 -6.32 -0.10 -9.68
N LEU A 19 -6.46 -0.08 -8.35
CA LEU A 19 -7.40 0.83 -7.71
C LEU A 19 -6.98 2.28 -7.89
N ASP A 20 -5.67 2.54 -7.85
CA ASP A 20 -5.16 3.89 -8.08
C ASP A 20 -5.50 4.36 -9.48
N ARG A 21 -5.36 3.47 -10.45
CA ARG A 21 -5.66 3.78 -11.84
C ARG A 21 -7.14 4.08 -12.05
N MET A 22 -7.99 3.48 -11.22
CA MET A 22 -9.44 3.72 -11.28
C MET A 22 -9.85 5.04 -10.63
N GLY A 23 -8.92 5.76 -10.04
CA GLY A 23 -9.20 7.06 -9.47
C GLY A 23 -9.48 7.07 -7.98
N HIS A 24 -9.18 5.96 -7.28
CA HIS A 24 -9.35 5.90 -5.85
C HIS A 24 -8.13 6.44 -5.12
N ASP A 25 -8.34 6.92 -3.91
CA ASP A 25 -7.24 7.35 -3.05
C ASP A 25 -6.74 6.12 -2.32
N VAL A 26 -5.57 5.63 -2.70
CA VAL A 26 -5.03 4.39 -2.18
C VAL A 26 -3.81 4.67 -1.32
N ALA A 27 -3.77 4.07 -0.14
CA ALA A 27 -2.60 4.09 0.74
C ALA A 27 -2.17 2.66 0.97
N VAL A 28 -0.87 2.41 0.90
CA VAL A 28 -0.32 1.08 1.08
C VAL A 28 0.60 1.10 2.29
N LEU A 29 0.37 0.19 3.22
CA LEU A 29 1.18 0.04 4.41
C LEU A 29 1.90 -1.30 4.38
N ASP A 30 3.22 -1.27 4.51
CA ASP A 30 4.02 -2.49 4.53
C ASP A 30 5.26 -2.25 5.37
N ARG A 31 5.66 -3.23 6.13
CA ARG A 31 6.89 -3.12 6.91
C ARG A 31 8.14 -3.33 6.05
N GLU A 32 7.97 -3.92 4.87
CA GLU A 32 9.09 -4.17 3.97
C GLU A 32 9.06 -3.14 2.86
N GLU A 33 9.93 -2.16 2.97
CA GLU A 33 9.95 -1.06 2.02
C GLU A 33 10.23 -1.53 0.59
N ALA A 34 10.97 -2.61 0.45
CA ALA A 34 11.31 -3.14 -0.87
C ALA A 34 10.06 -3.56 -1.65
N HIS A 35 8.98 -3.88 -0.97
CA HIS A 35 7.74 -4.27 -1.63
C HIS A 35 7.13 -3.13 -2.44
N PHE A 36 7.43 -1.90 -2.08
CA PHE A 36 6.87 -0.76 -2.80
C PHE A 36 7.41 -0.66 -4.24
N ALA A 37 8.53 -1.31 -4.50
CA ALA A 37 9.08 -1.34 -5.85
C ALA A 37 8.20 -2.15 -6.81
N LEU A 38 7.28 -2.95 -6.27
CA LEU A 38 6.36 -3.73 -7.08
C LEU A 38 5.19 -2.90 -7.62
N LEU A 39 4.99 -1.71 -7.06
CA LEU A 39 3.93 -0.83 -7.52
C LEU A 39 4.29 -0.26 -8.90
N ASP A 40 3.27 0.07 -9.67
CA ASP A 40 3.48 0.69 -10.98
C ASP A 40 4.22 2.02 -10.83
N SER A 41 4.99 2.39 -11.84
CA SER A 41 5.75 3.63 -11.80
C SER A 41 4.86 4.86 -11.75
N ASP A 42 3.64 4.77 -12.23
CA ASP A 42 2.69 5.88 -12.19
C ASP A 42 1.70 5.78 -11.04
N PHE A 43 1.99 4.93 -10.05
CA PHE A 43 1.19 4.87 -8.84
C PHE A 43 1.32 6.21 -8.08
N SER A 44 0.19 6.86 -7.85
CA SER A 44 0.17 8.18 -7.22
C SER A 44 -0.35 8.16 -5.79
N GLY A 45 -0.62 6.99 -5.24
CA GLY A 45 -1.09 6.88 -3.87
C GLY A 45 0.02 7.05 -2.86
N TYR A 46 -0.28 6.75 -1.60
CA TYR A 46 0.68 6.89 -0.51
C TYR A 46 1.28 5.54 -0.16
N THR A 47 2.56 5.56 0.19
CA THR A 47 3.23 4.37 0.68
C THR A 47 3.75 4.67 2.08
N ILE A 48 3.40 3.80 3.04
CA ILE A 48 3.79 3.97 4.42
C ILE A 48 4.59 2.74 4.83
N SER A 49 5.84 2.96 5.23
CA SER A 49 6.71 1.89 5.68
C SER A 49 6.64 1.79 7.20
N GLY A 50 6.42 0.60 7.72
CA GLY A 50 6.40 0.41 9.15
C GLY A 50 5.59 -0.80 9.55
N VAL A 51 5.56 -1.04 10.86
CA VAL A 51 4.79 -2.14 11.43
C VAL A 51 3.39 -1.63 11.71
N PRO A 52 2.42 -2.28 11.16
CA PRO A 52 1.05 -1.79 11.35
C PRO A 52 0.54 -2.04 12.75
N ILE A 53 1.03 -2.02 13.77
CA ILE A 53 0.49 -2.32 15.01
C ILE A 53 0.36 -1.55 16.08
N ASP A 54 0.56 -1.68 16.58
CA ASP A 54 0.62 -1.51 17.47
C ASP A 54 0.32 -1.88 18.52
N GLN A 55 0.55 -1.86 18.99
CA GLN A 55 0.44 -2.07 19.79
C GLN A 55 0.03 -2.29 20.64
N ASP A 56 0.16 -2.30 21.19
CA ASP A 56 -0.15 -2.45 21.95
C ASP A 56 -0.70 -2.32 22.69
N VAL A 57 -0.83 -2.09 22.85
CA VAL A 57 -1.24 -1.88 23.47
C VAL A 57 -1.82 -2.20 24.19
N LEU A 58 -1.88 -2.28 24.55
CA LEU A 58 -2.30 -2.50 25.27
C LEU A 58 -2.43 -2.70 25.80
#